data_b3818272973e4289f2951901d95150d6
#
_entry.id   b3818272973e4289f2951901d95150d6
#
_cell.length_a   1.000
_cell.length_b   1.000
_cell.length_c   1.000
_cell.angle_alpha   90.00
_cell.angle_beta   90.00
_cell.angle_gamma   90.00
#
_symmetry.space_group_name_H-M   'P 1'
#
loop_
_entity.id
_entity.type
_entity.pdbx_description
1 polymer ?
#
loop_
_entity_poly.entity_id
_entity_poly.type
_entity_poly.pdbx_seq_one_letter_code
_entity_poly.pdbx_strand_id
1 'polypeptide(L)'
;EAGATPEEELAFALATATAVLDDLRRKVPAEHFPAMVGRISFFVNAGIRFVTELCKMRAFVALWDEICRDRYGVEDAKYRRFRYGVQVNSLGLTEQQPENNVYRSLLETLAVTLSKNARARAVQLPAWNEALGLPRPWDQQWSLRMQQILAYETDLLEFDDLFDGNPAVDAKVEELKAGARAQLAHTDSISGAIDGLDYMKSRLGDSNSERLGRLDAGETIVLRANY
;
A
#
# COMPACT_ATOMS: atom_id res chain seq x y z
N GLU A 1 5.28 6.61 1.40
CA GLU A 1 6.14 7.72 0.92
C GLU A 1 7.31 8.06 1.87
N ALA A 2 7.29 7.59 3.10
CA ALA A 2 8.40 7.81 4.05
C ALA A 2 9.63 6.89 3.83
N GLY A 3 9.66 6.12 2.77
CA GLY A 3 10.76 5.22 2.42
C GLY A 3 10.62 3.78 2.90
N ALA A 4 9.48 3.39 3.44
CA ALA A 4 9.22 2.02 3.87
C ALA A 4 9.43 1.02 2.74
N THR A 5 10.00 -0.15 3.05
CA THR A 5 9.90 -1.32 2.19
C THR A 5 8.45 -1.83 2.16
N PRO A 6 8.05 -2.66 1.19
CA PRO A 6 6.72 -3.26 1.16
C PRO A 6 6.37 -4.01 2.46
N GLU A 7 7.31 -4.74 3.02
CA GLU A 7 7.15 -5.50 4.27
C GLU A 7 6.98 -4.58 5.49
N GLU A 8 7.73 -3.47 5.54
CA GLU A 8 7.62 -2.47 6.60
C GLU A 8 6.28 -1.74 6.52
N GLU A 9 5.82 -1.37 5.32
CA GLU A 9 4.49 -0.74 5.15
C GLU A 9 3.38 -1.66 5.62
N LEU A 10 3.41 -2.95 5.23
CA LEU A 10 2.49 -3.97 5.70
C LEU A 10 2.48 -4.05 7.23
N ALA A 11 3.66 -4.22 7.83
CA ALA A 11 3.82 -4.43 9.26
C ALA A 11 3.40 -3.19 10.06
N PHE A 12 3.87 -2.01 9.70
CA PHE A 12 3.65 -0.79 10.50
C PHE A 12 2.21 -0.29 10.41
N ALA A 13 1.57 -0.43 9.24
CA ALA A 13 0.14 -0.12 9.10
C ALA A 13 -0.71 -1.08 9.94
N LEU A 14 -0.42 -2.38 9.90
CA LEU A 14 -1.15 -3.38 10.68
C LEU A 14 -0.85 -3.28 12.17
N ALA A 15 0.39 -3.02 12.59
CA ALA A 15 0.73 -2.79 14.00
C ALA A 15 0.00 -1.56 14.57
N THR A 16 -0.12 -0.49 13.80
CA THR A 16 -0.88 0.70 14.21
C THR A 16 -2.36 0.36 14.39
N ALA A 17 -2.95 -0.38 13.44
CA ALA A 17 -4.34 -0.79 13.54
C ALA A 17 -4.59 -1.74 14.74
N THR A 18 -3.68 -2.68 15.00
CA THR A 18 -3.79 -3.57 16.17
C THR A 18 -3.69 -2.83 17.48
N ALA A 19 -2.80 -1.83 17.60
CA ALA A 19 -2.72 -0.99 18.80
C ALA A 19 -4.04 -0.27 19.07
N VAL A 20 -4.70 0.26 18.03
CA VAL A 20 -6.03 0.89 18.15
C VAL A 20 -7.08 -0.15 18.57
N LEU A 21 -7.08 -1.34 17.96
CA LEU A 21 -8.06 -2.38 18.26
C LEU A 21 -7.87 -2.96 19.67
N ASP A 22 -6.64 -3.12 20.14
CA ASP A 22 -6.35 -3.58 21.50
C ASP A 22 -6.87 -2.60 22.55
N ASP A 23 -6.79 -1.30 22.28
CA ASP A 23 -7.37 -0.27 23.14
C ASP A 23 -8.90 -0.29 23.07
N LEU A 24 -9.48 -0.35 21.89
CA LEU A 24 -10.93 -0.41 21.70
C LEU A 24 -11.56 -1.65 22.36
N ARG A 25 -10.88 -2.81 22.28
CA ARG A 25 -11.37 -4.07 22.86
C ARG A 25 -11.58 -3.96 24.38
N ARG A 26 -10.80 -3.10 25.05
CA ARG A 26 -10.95 -2.84 26.49
C ARG A 26 -12.08 -1.86 26.83
N LYS A 27 -12.53 -1.06 25.86
CA LYS A 27 -13.43 0.08 26.06
C LYS A 27 -14.85 -0.16 25.57
N VAL A 28 -15.04 -1.09 24.64
CA VAL A 28 -16.35 -1.34 24.03
C VAL A 28 -16.92 -2.70 24.45
N PRO A 29 -18.24 -2.86 24.54
CA PRO A 29 -18.89 -4.15 24.78
C PRO A 29 -18.49 -5.17 23.71
N ALA A 30 -18.29 -6.43 24.12
CA ALA A 30 -17.79 -7.49 23.24
C ALA A 30 -18.65 -7.70 21.99
N GLU A 31 -19.97 -7.56 22.13
CA GLU A 31 -20.94 -7.67 21.03
C GLU A 31 -20.80 -6.56 19.97
N HIS A 32 -20.23 -5.41 20.32
CA HIS A 32 -20.03 -4.29 19.40
C HIS A 32 -18.64 -4.28 18.77
N PHE A 33 -17.69 -5.00 19.35
CA PHE A 33 -16.30 -5.00 18.90
C PHE A 33 -16.11 -5.41 17.42
N PRO A 34 -16.76 -6.49 16.89
CA PRO A 34 -16.65 -6.84 15.48
C PRO A 34 -17.07 -5.70 14.53
N ALA A 35 -18.11 -4.94 14.90
CA ALA A 35 -18.55 -3.80 14.11
C ALA A 35 -17.52 -2.65 14.13
N MET A 36 -16.78 -2.46 15.22
CA MET A 36 -15.68 -1.50 15.30
C MET A 36 -14.51 -1.92 14.42
N VAL A 37 -14.11 -3.20 14.45
CA VAL A 37 -13.11 -3.75 13.53
C VAL A 37 -13.50 -3.45 12.08
N GLY A 38 -14.75 -3.71 11.72
CA GLY A 38 -15.28 -3.44 10.37
C GLY A 38 -15.32 -1.96 9.98
N ARG A 39 -15.03 -1.02 10.88
CA ARG A 39 -14.95 0.43 10.60
C ARG A 39 -13.52 0.91 10.35
N ILE A 40 -12.52 0.12 10.70
CA ILE A 40 -11.12 0.46 10.39
C ILE A 40 -10.97 0.58 8.87
N SER A 41 -10.31 1.61 8.44
CA SER A 41 -9.91 1.80 7.04
C SER A 41 -8.47 2.27 6.99
N PHE A 42 -7.80 1.90 5.91
CA PHE A 42 -6.38 2.17 5.71
C PHE A 42 -6.18 3.14 4.55
N PHE A 43 -5.05 3.81 4.57
CA PHE A 43 -4.57 4.57 3.44
C PHE A 43 -3.10 4.20 3.25
N VAL A 44 -2.79 3.56 2.13
CA VAL A 44 -1.48 2.96 1.85
C VAL A 44 -0.90 3.50 0.55
N ASN A 45 0.36 3.20 0.27
CA ASN A 45 1.04 3.69 -0.92
C ASN A 45 1.10 2.63 -2.03
N ALA A 46 1.28 3.08 -3.27
CA ALA A 46 1.66 2.24 -4.40
C ALA A 46 2.77 2.90 -5.20
N GLY A 47 3.88 2.18 -5.39
CA GLY A 47 5.02 2.62 -6.17
C GLY A 47 5.12 1.91 -7.53
N ILE A 48 6.20 2.20 -8.26
CA ILE A 48 6.39 1.75 -9.64
C ILE A 48 6.64 0.24 -9.81
N ARG A 49 6.98 -0.47 -8.72
CA ARG A 49 7.24 -1.92 -8.77
C ARG A 49 5.95 -2.71 -8.91
N PHE A 50 5.35 -2.67 -10.10
CA PHE A 50 4.01 -3.16 -10.43
C PHE A 50 3.63 -4.49 -9.77
N VAL A 51 4.41 -5.56 -10.00
CA VAL A 51 4.10 -6.89 -9.44
C VAL A 51 4.21 -6.89 -7.92
N THR A 52 5.23 -6.23 -7.37
CA THR A 52 5.42 -6.12 -5.92
C THR A 52 4.25 -5.39 -5.26
N GLU A 53 3.81 -4.29 -5.85
CA GLU A 53 2.69 -3.49 -5.33
C GLU A 53 1.36 -4.26 -5.39
N LEU A 54 1.09 -4.93 -6.51
CA LEU A 54 -0.05 -5.81 -6.66
C LEU A 54 -0.07 -6.91 -5.58
N CYS A 55 1.07 -7.58 -5.37
CA CYS A 55 1.21 -8.62 -4.34
C CYS A 55 1.11 -8.04 -2.91
N LYS A 56 1.62 -6.83 -2.67
CA LYS A 56 1.49 -6.13 -1.39
C LYS A 56 0.02 -5.90 -1.02
N MET A 57 -0.82 -5.48 -1.95
CA MET A 57 -2.25 -5.29 -1.70
C MET A 57 -2.95 -6.61 -1.37
N ARG A 58 -2.61 -7.71 -2.05
CA ARG A 58 -3.09 -9.05 -1.71
C ARG A 58 -2.61 -9.50 -0.32
N ALA A 59 -1.35 -9.23 0.02
CA ALA A 59 -0.80 -9.52 1.34
C ALA A 59 -1.51 -8.74 2.45
N PHE A 60 -1.84 -7.46 2.23
CA PHE A 60 -2.65 -6.66 3.17
C PHE A 60 -4.01 -7.30 3.44
N VAL A 61 -4.72 -7.69 2.38
CA VAL A 61 -6.05 -8.32 2.50
C VAL A 61 -5.96 -9.61 3.30
N ALA A 62 -4.98 -10.47 3.01
CA ALA A 62 -4.79 -11.74 3.68
C ALA A 62 -4.39 -11.58 5.15
N LEU A 63 -3.37 -10.75 5.44
CA LEU A 63 -2.88 -10.53 6.80
C LEU A 63 -3.95 -9.86 7.69
N TRP A 64 -4.72 -8.93 7.15
CA TRP A 64 -5.80 -8.30 7.90
C TRP A 64 -6.90 -9.30 8.26
N ASP A 65 -7.31 -10.16 7.33
CA ASP A 65 -8.28 -11.23 7.60
C ASP A 65 -7.77 -12.18 8.68
N GLU A 66 -6.51 -12.62 8.58
CA GLU A 66 -5.85 -13.46 9.58
C GLU A 66 -5.83 -12.79 10.97
N ILE A 67 -5.38 -11.54 11.07
CA ILE A 67 -5.35 -10.78 12.33
C ILE A 67 -6.75 -10.65 12.94
N CYS A 68 -7.73 -10.29 12.14
CA CYS A 68 -9.10 -10.12 12.63
C CYS A 68 -9.70 -11.44 13.13
N ARG A 69 -9.44 -12.55 12.44
CA ARG A 69 -9.93 -13.86 12.80
C ARG A 69 -9.18 -14.42 14.00
N ASP A 70 -7.85 -14.47 13.93
CA ASP A 70 -7.04 -15.26 14.85
C ASP A 70 -6.70 -14.50 16.14
N ARG A 71 -6.44 -13.17 16.06
CA ARG A 71 -6.16 -12.35 17.25
C ARG A 71 -7.45 -11.83 17.92
N TYR A 72 -8.45 -11.50 17.13
CA TYR A 72 -9.64 -10.82 17.63
C TYR A 72 -10.91 -11.67 17.67
N GLY A 73 -10.92 -12.85 17.07
CA GLY A 73 -12.06 -13.76 17.08
C GLY A 73 -13.27 -13.23 16.26
N VAL A 74 -13.03 -12.40 15.25
CA VAL A 74 -14.09 -11.86 14.40
C VAL A 74 -14.50 -12.90 13.37
N GLU A 75 -15.64 -13.56 13.57
CA GLU A 75 -16.10 -14.66 12.68
C GLU A 75 -16.71 -14.17 11.38
N ASP A 76 -17.51 -13.09 11.42
CA ASP A 76 -18.18 -12.56 10.24
C ASP A 76 -17.21 -11.88 9.27
N ALA A 77 -17.04 -12.47 8.08
CA ALA A 77 -16.12 -11.98 7.05
C ALA A 77 -16.39 -10.53 6.61
N LYS A 78 -17.63 -10.04 6.75
CA LYS A 78 -17.94 -8.64 6.40
C LYS A 78 -17.18 -7.63 7.24
N TYR A 79 -16.85 -7.98 8.51
CA TYR A 79 -16.10 -7.12 9.43
C TYR A 79 -14.58 -7.30 9.28
N ARG A 80 -14.10 -8.35 8.63
CA ARG A 80 -12.68 -8.61 8.37
C ARG A 80 -12.18 -8.03 7.05
N ARG A 81 -13.05 -7.37 6.27
CA ARG A 81 -12.67 -6.80 4.97
C ARG A 81 -11.61 -5.71 5.15
N PHE A 82 -10.47 -5.87 4.48
CA PHE A 82 -9.48 -4.81 4.35
C PHE A 82 -10.02 -3.70 3.45
N ARG A 83 -10.43 -2.60 4.07
CA ARG A 83 -10.95 -1.43 3.35
C ARG A 83 -9.88 -0.37 3.29
N TYR A 84 -9.49 0.03 2.09
CA TYR A 84 -8.38 0.94 1.94
C TYR A 84 -8.51 1.85 0.72
N GLY A 85 -7.88 3.01 0.82
CA GLY A 85 -7.50 3.87 -0.28
C GLY A 85 -6.00 3.79 -0.53
N VAL A 86 -5.57 4.25 -1.68
CA VAL A 86 -4.17 4.27 -2.09
C VAL A 86 -3.76 5.68 -2.51
N GLN A 87 -2.60 6.10 -2.02
CA GLN A 87 -1.82 7.17 -2.61
C GLN A 87 -0.86 6.55 -3.63
N VAL A 88 -1.04 6.89 -4.89
CA VAL A 88 -0.02 6.62 -5.91
C VAL A 88 1.20 7.48 -5.58
N ASN A 89 2.38 6.84 -5.57
CA ASN A 89 3.58 7.40 -4.98
C ASN A 89 4.18 8.52 -5.84
N SER A 90 4.55 9.62 -5.22
CA SER A 90 5.22 10.74 -5.89
C SER A 90 6.75 10.73 -5.78
N LEU A 91 7.34 9.86 -4.95
CA LEU A 91 8.80 9.77 -4.74
C LEU A 91 9.60 9.40 -6.00
N GLY A 92 8.97 8.72 -6.95
CA GLY A 92 9.58 8.33 -8.22
C GLY A 92 9.38 9.34 -9.34
N LEU A 93 8.68 10.45 -9.10
CA LEU A 93 8.44 11.47 -10.10
C LEU A 93 9.72 12.30 -10.34
N THR A 94 9.99 12.63 -11.60
CA THR A 94 11.19 13.37 -12.00
C THR A 94 10.84 14.76 -12.53
N GLU A 95 11.72 15.73 -12.27
CA GLU A 95 11.63 17.07 -12.81
C GLU A 95 12.01 17.12 -14.30
N GLN A 96 12.99 16.27 -14.67
CA GLN A 96 13.42 16.16 -16.06
C GLN A 96 12.47 15.26 -16.83
N GLN A 97 12.02 15.72 -17.99
CA GLN A 97 11.01 15.05 -18.82
C GLN A 97 9.79 14.62 -17.98
N PRO A 98 9.12 15.58 -17.33
CA PRO A 98 8.06 15.29 -16.37
C PRO A 98 6.85 14.59 -17.01
N GLU A 99 6.71 14.61 -18.33
CA GLU A 99 5.69 13.87 -19.07
C GLU A 99 5.78 12.35 -18.83
N ASN A 100 6.99 11.82 -18.56
CA ASN A 100 7.19 10.42 -18.22
C ASN A 100 6.47 10.04 -16.92
N ASN A 101 6.16 10.99 -16.06
CA ASN A 101 5.44 10.74 -14.81
C ASN A 101 3.99 10.28 -15.06
N VAL A 102 3.40 10.62 -16.21
CA VAL A 102 2.08 10.09 -16.61
C VAL A 102 2.12 8.57 -16.72
N TYR A 103 3.15 8.01 -17.34
CA TYR A 103 3.32 6.56 -17.47
C TYR A 103 3.61 5.89 -16.13
N ARG A 104 4.39 6.53 -15.26
CA ARG A 104 4.64 6.04 -13.90
C ARG A 104 3.36 5.93 -13.11
N SER A 105 2.60 7.01 -13.03
CA SER A 105 1.32 7.05 -12.33
C SER A 105 0.30 6.06 -12.91
N LEU A 106 0.30 5.85 -14.24
CA LEU A 106 -0.55 4.83 -14.87
C LEU A 106 -0.21 3.42 -14.39
N LEU A 107 1.08 3.04 -14.41
CA LEU A 107 1.52 1.71 -13.98
C LEU A 107 1.23 1.46 -12.50
N GLU A 108 1.46 2.46 -11.65
CA GLU A 108 1.16 2.41 -10.22
C GLU A 108 -0.34 2.28 -9.95
N THR A 109 -1.17 2.97 -10.73
CA THR A 109 -2.64 2.86 -10.66
C THR A 109 -3.11 1.46 -11.07
N LEU A 110 -2.56 0.91 -12.15
CA LEU A 110 -2.89 -0.43 -12.62
C LEU A 110 -2.53 -1.50 -11.58
N ALA A 111 -1.40 -1.37 -10.89
CA ALA A 111 -0.99 -2.31 -9.85
C ALA A 111 -2.03 -2.49 -8.74
N VAL A 112 -2.78 -1.43 -8.41
CA VAL A 112 -3.77 -1.46 -7.32
C VAL A 112 -5.22 -1.61 -7.78
N THR A 113 -5.46 -1.64 -9.08
CA THR A 113 -6.82 -1.74 -9.63
C THR A 113 -7.08 -3.05 -10.37
N LEU A 114 -6.05 -3.68 -10.94
CA LEU A 114 -6.20 -4.90 -11.75
C LEU A 114 -6.48 -6.16 -10.93
N SER A 115 -5.98 -6.28 -9.71
CA SER A 115 -6.30 -7.39 -8.84
C SER A 115 -7.64 -7.14 -8.16
N LYS A 116 -8.74 -7.60 -8.76
CA LYS A 116 -10.11 -7.34 -8.28
C LYS A 116 -10.36 -7.84 -6.86
N ASN A 117 -9.72 -8.95 -6.47
CA ASN A 117 -9.86 -9.51 -5.13
C ASN A 117 -9.20 -8.65 -4.04
N ALA A 118 -8.28 -7.79 -4.41
CA ALA A 118 -7.54 -6.91 -3.50
C ALA A 118 -7.49 -5.44 -3.97
N ARG A 119 -8.42 -5.01 -4.83
CA ARG A 119 -8.41 -3.65 -5.38
C ARG A 119 -8.72 -2.59 -4.33
N ALA A 120 -8.06 -1.45 -4.44
CA ALA A 120 -8.34 -0.27 -3.64
C ALA A 120 -9.77 0.26 -3.89
N ARG A 121 -10.37 0.85 -2.87
CA ARG A 121 -11.69 1.52 -2.97
C ARG A 121 -11.60 2.95 -3.47
N ALA A 122 -10.46 3.59 -3.24
CA ALA A 122 -10.15 4.93 -3.67
C ALA A 122 -8.69 4.99 -4.08
N VAL A 123 -8.39 5.72 -5.12
CA VAL A 123 -7.02 5.96 -5.60
C VAL A 123 -6.82 7.46 -5.74
N GLN A 124 -5.82 7.97 -5.04
CA GLN A 124 -5.37 9.36 -5.17
C GLN A 124 -4.09 9.37 -5.99
N LEU A 125 -4.08 10.12 -7.08
CA LEU A 125 -2.93 10.27 -7.95
C LEU A 125 -2.29 11.65 -7.75
N PRO A 126 -0.95 11.75 -7.78
CA PRO A 126 -0.27 13.02 -7.90
C PRO A 126 -0.58 13.66 -9.27
N ALA A 127 -0.37 14.96 -9.39
CA ALA A 127 -0.30 15.57 -10.71
C ALA A 127 1.01 15.12 -11.40
N TRP A 128 0.97 14.95 -12.72
CA TRP A 128 2.13 14.50 -13.51
C TRP A 128 3.38 15.37 -13.32
N ASN A 129 3.18 16.66 -13.05
CA ASN A 129 4.22 17.66 -12.85
C ASN A 129 4.43 18.04 -11.37
N GLU A 130 4.01 17.22 -10.43
CA GLU A 130 4.13 17.52 -8.98
C GLU A 130 5.58 17.75 -8.55
N ALA A 131 6.55 17.09 -9.20
CA ALA A 131 7.97 17.32 -8.95
C ALA A 131 8.44 18.75 -9.30
N LEU A 132 7.69 19.49 -10.13
CA LEU A 132 7.99 20.89 -10.49
C LEU A 132 7.35 21.91 -9.53
N GLY A 133 6.54 21.48 -8.58
CA GLY A 133 5.85 22.33 -7.62
C GLY A 133 4.33 22.15 -7.63
N LEU A 134 3.60 23.16 -7.14
CA LEU A 134 2.15 23.09 -7.01
C LEU A 134 1.47 22.99 -8.39
N PRO A 135 0.63 21.98 -8.61
CA PRO A 135 -0.05 21.75 -9.86
C PRO A 135 -1.14 22.81 -10.09
N ARG A 136 -1.34 23.16 -11.33
CA ARG A 136 -2.49 23.96 -11.77
C ARG A 136 -3.72 23.06 -11.96
N PRO A 137 -4.94 23.62 -12.01
CA PRO A 137 -6.15 22.80 -12.14
C PRO A 137 -6.15 21.84 -13.34
N TRP A 138 -5.61 22.23 -14.47
CA TRP A 138 -5.53 21.37 -15.67
C TRP A 138 -4.43 20.32 -15.59
N ASP A 139 -3.40 20.51 -14.77
CA ASP A 139 -2.39 19.49 -14.53
C ASP A 139 -2.99 18.33 -13.72
N GLN A 140 -3.83 18.63 -12.72
CA GLN A 140 -4.56 17.64 -11.93
C GLN A 140 -5.63 16.90 -12.77
N GLN A 141 -6.16 17.51 -13.81
CA GLN A 141 -7.15 16.90 -14.70
C GLN A 141 -6.60 15.64 -15.39
N TRP A 142 -5.30 15.56 -15.69
CA TRP A 142 -4.67 14.37 -16.27
C TRP A 142 -4.86 13.14 -15.39
N SER A 143 -4.67 13.27 -14.09
CA SER A 143 -4.86 12.18 -13.14
C SER A 143 -6.30 11.68 -13.10
N LEU A 144 -7.28 12.59 -13.20
CA LEU A 144 -8.69 12.23 -13.31
C LEU A 144 -8.99 11.52 -14.64
N ARG A 145 -8.49 12.06 -15.76
CA ARG A 145 -8.72 11.48 -17.10
C ARG A 145 -8.09 10.10 -17.22
N MET A 146 -6.91 9.87 -16.67
CA MET A 146 -6.28 8.56 -16.63
C MET A 146 -7.22 7.50 -16.01
N GLN A 147 -7.81 7.79 -14.86
CA GLN A 147 -8.76 6.89 -14.22
C GLN A 147 -10.02 6.67 -15.05
N GLN A 148 -10.53 7.72 -15.71
CA GLN A 148 -11.69 7.60 -16.58
C GLN A 148 -11.40 6.79 -17.85
N ILE A 149 -10.23 6.95 -18.46
CA ILE A 149 -9.80 6.14 -19.60
C ILE A 149 -9.75 4.66 -19.20
N LEU A 150 -9.11 4.35 -18.06
CA LEU A 150 -9.06 2.97 -17.55
C LEU A 150 -10.46 2.38 -17.31
N ALA A 151 -11.40 3.18 -16.82
CA ALA A 151 -12.73 2.71 -16.45
C ALA A 151 -13.70 2.64 -17.65
N TYR A 152 -13.59 3.53 -18.63
CA TYR A 152 -14.61 3.70 -19.67
C TYR A 152 -14.15 3.36 -21.09
N GLU A 153 -12.83 3.38 -21.36
CA GLU A 153 -12.31 3.13 -22.69
C GLU A 153 -11.64 1.75 -22.82
N THR A 154 -11.38 1.08 -21.68
CA THR A 154 -10.80 -0.28 -21.65
C THR A 154 -11.85 -1.29 -21.23
N ASP A 155 -11.58 -2.57 -21.52
CA ASP A 155 -12.39 -3.72 -21.10
C ASP A 155 -12.03 -4.27 -19.71
N LEU A 156 -11.16 -3.58 -18.96
CA LEU A 156 -10.64 -4.05 -17.67
C LEU A 156 -11.72 -4.36 -16.62
N LEU A 157 -12.89 -3.72 -16.73
CA LEU A 157 -14.02 -3.97 -15.83
C LEU A 157 -14.82 -5.22 -16.18
N GLU A 158 -14.65 -5.77 -17.37
CA GLU A 158 -15.41 -6.92 -17.89
C GLU A 158 -14.85 -8.25 -17.37
N PHE A 159 -13.59 -8.28 -16.94
CA PHE A 159 -12.92 -9.50 -16.49
C PHE A 159 -12.84 -9.58 -14.97
N ASP A 160 -12.79 -10.81 -14.46
CA ASP A 160 -12.46 -11.09 -13.06
C ASP A 160 -10.97 -10.82 -12.76
N ASP A 161 -10.48 -11.24 -11.60
CA ASP A 161 -9.09 -11.04 -11.21
C ASP A 161 -8.14 -11.80 -12.15
N LEU A 162 -7.42 -11.07 -12.99
CA LEU A 162 -6.52 -11.63 -14.01
C LEU A 162 -5.27 -12.30 -13.41
N PHE A 163 -4.99 -12.10 -12.14
CA PHE A 163 -3.81 -12.62 -11.43
C PHE A 163 -4.16 -13.76 -10.47
N ASP A 164 -5.43 -14.14 -10.41
CA ASP A 164 -5.88 -15.22 -9.53
C ASP A 164 -5.31 -16.57 -10.01
N GLY A 165 -4.83 -17.39 -9.06
CA GLY A 165 -4.21 -18.68 -9.37
C GLY A 165 -2.87 -18.61 -10.08
N ASN A 166 -2.20 -17.46 -10.13
CA ASN A 166 -0.85 -17.35 -10.69
C ASN A 166 0.20 -17.72 -9.63
N PRO A 167 0.97 -18.83 -9.83
CA PRO A 167 1.90 -19.31 -8.82
C PRO A 167 3.02 -18.32 -8.45
N ALA A 168 3.47 -17.48 -9.41
CA ALA A 168 4.50 -16.49 -9.14
C ALA A 168 3.97 -15.33 -8.30
N VAL A 169 2.72 -14.93 -8.52
CA VAL A 169 2.03 -13.93 -7.70
C VAL A 169 1.80 -14.48 -6.30
N ASP A 170 1.31 -15.70 -6.18
CA ASP A 170 1.05 -16.34 -4.88
C ASP A 170 2.33 -16.51 -4.06
N ALA A 171 3.42 -16.94 -4.69
CA ALA A 171 4.74 -17.04 -4.04
C ALA A 171 5.24 -15.68 -3.54
N LYS A 172 5.07 -14.62 -4.33
CA LYS A 172 5.46 -13.26 -3.91
C LYS A 172 4.58 -12.72 -2.79
N VAL A 173 3.30 -13.02 -2.79
CA VAL A 173 2.38 -12.68 -1.68
C VAL A 173 2.84 -13.34 -0.38
N GLU A 174 3.17 -14.63 -0.40
CA GLU A 174 3.65 -15.33 0.80
C GLU A 174 5.01 -14.83 1.28
N GLU A 175 5.92 -14.48 0.37
CA GLU A 175 7.20 -13.82 0.72
C GLU A 175 6.95 -12.52 1.49
N LEU A 176 6.11 -11.63 0.97
CA LEU A 176 5.77 -10.36 1.59
C LEU A 176 5.07 -10.55 2.95
N LYS A 177 4.16 -11.52 3.05
CA LYS A 177 3.50 -11.87 4.31
C LYS A 177 4.50 -12.35 5.37
N ALA A 178 5.46 -13.19 4.97
CA ALA A 178 6.49 -13.69 5.87
C ALA A 178 7.37 -12.56 6.41
N GLY A 179 7.83 -11.66 5.54
CA GLY A 179 8.60 -10.47 5.93
C GLY A 179 7.80 -9.56 6.86
N ALA A 180 6.54 -9.29 6.54
CA ALA A 180 5.66 -8.46 7.37
C ALA A 180 5.39 -9.09 8.75
N ARG A 181 5.18 -10.42 8.84
CA ARG A 181 5.01 -11.11 10.12
C ARG A 181 6.25 -11.02 10.99
N ALA A 182 7.45 -11.13 10.41
CA ALA A 182 8.70 -10.95 11.15
C ALA A 182 8.81 -9.54 11.76
N GLN A 183 8.47 -8.51 10.99
CA GLN A 183 8.44 -7.13 11.46
C GLN A 183 7.34 -6.87 12.51
N LEU A 184 6.15 -7.46 12.34
CA LEU A 184 5.07 -7.39 13.32
C LEU A 184 5.49 -8.03 14.65
N ALA A 185 6.08 -9.23 14.60
CA ALA A 185 6.56 -9.93 15.79
C ALA A 185 7.64 -9.11 16.53
N HIS A 186 8.53 -8.46 15.79
CA HIS A 186 9.51 -7.55 16.39
C HIS A 186 8.83 -6.35 17.05
N THR A 187 7.90 -5.71 16.38
CA THR A 187 7.13 -4.58 16.93
C THR A 187 6.36 -4.98 18.19
N ASP A 188 5.72 -6.16 18.20
CA ASP A 188 5.03 -6.70 19.36
C ASP A 188 6.02 -6.95 20.52
N SER A 189 7.25 -7.41 20.25
CA SER A 189 8.28 -7.67 21.27
C SER A 189 8.76 -6.42 22.00
N ILE A 190 8.60 -5.24 21.39
CA ILE A 190 8.94 -3.94 21.98
C ILE A 190 7.70 -3.17 22.45
N SER A 191 6.68 -3.90 22.89
CA SER A 191 5.41 -3.38 23.44
C SER A 191 4.46 -2.75 22.42
N GLY A 192 4.56 -3.13 21.15
CA GLY A 192 3.62 -2.72 20.09
C GLY A 192 3.95 -1.38 19.44
N ALA A 193 3.03 -0.89 18.61
CA ALA A 193 3.27 0.29 17.78
C ALA A 193 3.44 1.60 18.57
N ILE A 194 2.85 1.72 19.76
CA ILE A 194 2.94 2.96 20.55
C ILE A 194 4.35 3.13 21.10
N ASP A 195 4.87 2.13 21.79
CA ASP A 195 6.22 2.16 22.37
C ASP A 195 7.29 1.92 21.30
N GLY A 196 6.94 1.24 20.21
CA GLY A 196 7.79 1.00 19.05
C GLY A 196 7.87 2.14 18.04
N LEU A 197 7.28 3.31 18.32
CA LEU A 197 7.21 4.43 17.36
C LEU A 197 8.62 4.90 16.91
N ASP A 198 9.55 5.00 17.83
CA ASP A 198 10.93 5.44 17.51
C ASP A 198 11.68 4.38 16.69
N TYR A 199 11.45 3.09 16.95
CA TYR A 199 11.94 2.00 16.11
C TYR A 199 11.39 2.12 14.68
N MET A 200 10.07 2.26 14.52
CA MET A 200 9.46 2.40 13.20
C MET A 200 10.01 3.60 12.43
N LYS A 201 10.18 4.76 13.09
CA LYS A 201 10.80 5.96 12.48
C LYS A 201 12.23 5.72 12.05
N SER A 202 13.04 5.07 12.89
CA SER A 202 14.43 4.73 12.55
C SER A 202 14.48 3.83 11.33
N ARG A 203 13.65 2.77 11.30
CA ARG A 203 13.58 1.86 10.16
C ARG A 203 13.21 2.55 8.85
N LEU A 204 12.23 3.46 8.89
CA LEU A 204 11.86 4.27 7.72
C LEU A 204 13.02 5.14 7.23
N GLY A 205 13.79 5.74 8.14
CA GLY A 205 14.98 6.50 7.81
C GLY A 205 16.06 5.64 7.15
N ASP A 206 16.36 4.48 7.72
CA ASP A 206 17.35 3.53 7.21
C ASP A 206 16.95 3.04 5.81
N SER A 207 15.72 2.58 5.63
CA SER A 207 15.19 2.08 4.35
C SER A 207 15.19 3.16 3.27
N ASN A 208 14.86 4.40 3.62
CA ASN A 208 14.93 5.51 2.68
C ASN A 208 16.37 5.83 2.28
N SER A 209 17.31 5.82 3.24
CA SER A 209 18.72 6.04 2.98
C SER A 209 19.31 4.95 2.08
N GLU A 210 18.94 3.69 2.31
CA GLU A 210 19.35 2.57 1.47
C GLU A 210 18.77 2.69 0.05
N ARG A 211 17.50 3.10 -0.09
CA ARG A 211 16.88 3.38 -1.38
C ARG A 211 17.64 4.45 -2.16
N LEU A 212 17.98 5.56 -1.50
CA LEU A 212 18.75 6.63 -2.11
C LEU A 212 20.16 6.17 -2.50
N GLY A 213 20.83 5.42 -1.63
CA GLY A 213 22.15 4.85 -1.93
C GLY A 213 22.15 3.96 -3.15
N ARG A 214 21.14 3.12 -3.33
CA ARG A 214 20.97 2.28 -4.55
C ARG A 214 20.71 3.11 -5.80
N LEU A 215 19.99 4.21 -5.67
CA LEU A 215 19.77 5.15 -6.77
C LEU A 215 21.07 5.82 -7.19
N ASP A 216 21.84 6.32 -6.23
CA ASP A 216 23.13 6.99 -6.46
C ASP A 216 24.18 6.03 -7.03
N ALA A 217 24.17 4.76 -6.61
CA ALA A 217 25.03 3.70 -7.13
C ALA A 217 24.61 3.21 -8.54
N GLY A 218 23.47 3.66 -9.07
CA GLY A 218 22.94 3.18 -10.34
C GLY A 218 22.37 1.75 -10.33
N GLU A 219 22.22 1.15 -9.15
CA GLU A 219 21.60 -0.17 -8.97
C GLU A 219 20.09 -0.13 -9.23
N THR A 220 19.47 1.00 -8.90
CA THR A 220 18.09 1.31 -9.26
C THR A 220 18.09 2.37 -10.34
N ILE A 221 17.52 2.03 -11.50
CA ILE A 221 17.45 2.96 -12.64
C ILE A 221 16.13 3.72 -12.58
N VAL A 222 16.22 5.05 -12.61
CA VAL A 222 15.09 5.95 -12.82
C VAL A 222 15.44 6.87 -13.99
N LEU A 223 14.68 6.75 -15.08
CA LEU A 223 14.93 7.57 -16.28
C LEU A 223 14.85 9.06 -15.93
N ARG A 224 15.92 9.80 -16.32
CA ARG A 224 16.09 11.23 -16.05
C ARG A 224 16.23 11.61 -14.57
N ALA A 225 16.55 10.64 -13.73
CA ALA A 225 17.11 10.90 -12.41
C ALA A 225 18.59 10.47 -12.36
N ASN A 226 18.90 9.24 -12.78
CA ASN A 226 20.25 8.69 -12.82
C ASN A 226 20.58 7.93 -14.12
N TYR A 227 19.71 8.02 -15.13
CA TYR A 227 19.90 7.40 -16.45
C TYR A 227 19.38 8.28 -17.57
#